data_6b1a79c40ce969ed4b8b206c97b57599
#
_entry.id   6b1a79c40ce969ed4b8b206c97b57599
#
_cell.length_a   1.000
_cell.length_b   1.000
_cell.length_c   1.000
_cell.angle_alpha   90.00
_cell.angle_beta   90.00
_cell.angle_gamma   90.00
#
_symmetry.space_group_name_H-M   'P 1'
#
loop_
_entity.id
_entity.type
_entity.pdbx_description
1 polymer ?
#
loop_
_entity_poly.entity_id
_entity_poly.type
_entity_poly.pdbx_seq_one_letter_code
_entity_poly.pdbx_strand_id
1 'polypeptide(L)'
;MKPRLQSLYETEILPKLQEELGRENRLSLPRLEKIVINMGVGSAVQEKKHVEEAQQSLTMLAGQKAVVTLARKSIANFRLREGMPIGAKVTLRKAQMYEFLDRFMSLALPRVRDFRGVPTKSFDGRGNYSVGLTEQLVFPEVNPDKFLRQQGLTIVIVTSTDSDAEGKRLLELFGMPFQGRDEKSSGAA
;
A
#
# COMPACT_ATOMS: atom_id res chain seq x y z
N MET A 1 -14.00 -2.30 -17.37
CA MET A 1 -14.73 -2.99 -16.26
C MET A 1 -14.54 -2.20 -14.97
N LYS A 2 -15.55 -2.17 -14.09
CA LYS A 2 -15.44 -1.54 -12.78
C LYS A 2 -14.79 -2.52 -11.80
N PRO A 3 -13.74 -2.14 -11.03
CA PRO A 3 -13.09 -3.02 -10.07
C PRO A 3 -14.06 -3.54 -9.00
N ARG A 4 -13.85 -4.76 -8.53
CA ARG A 4 -14.69 -5.40 -7.50
C ARG A 4 -14.78 -4.56 -6.23
N LEU A 5 -13.65 -4.09 -5.68
CA LEU A 5 -13.63 -3.26 -4.47
C LEU A 5 -14.28 -1.89 -4.66
N GLN A 6 -14.22 -1.32 -5.86
CA GLN A 6 -14.92 -0.07 -6.14
C GLN A 6 -16.45 -0.28 -6.10
N SER A 7 -16.93 -1.39 -6.67
CA SER A 7 -18.34 -1.75 -6.59
C SER A 7 -18.78 -1.99 -5.14
N LEU A 8 -17.97 -2.76 -4.38
CA LEU A 8 -18.21 -3.02 -2.96
C LEU A 8 -18.29 -1.72 -2.14
N TYR A 9 -17.38 -0.77 -2.42
CA TYR A 9 -17.40 0.53 -1.75
C TYR A 9 -18.74 1.27 -1.96
N GLU A 10 -19.20 1.31 -3.20
CA GLU A 10 -20.43 2.08 -3.53
C GLU A 10 -21.72 1.39 -3.08
N THR A 11 -21.77 0.04 -3.10
CA THR A 11 -22.98 -0.71 -2.78
C THR A 11 -23.13 -1.05 -1.30
N GLU A 12 -22.02 -1.31 -0.60
CA GLU A 12 -22.06 -1.83 0.78
C GLU A 12 -21.37 -0.93 1.79
N ILE A 13 -20.12 -0.46 1.48
CA ILE A 13 -19.31 0.26 2.45
C ILE A 13 -19.88 1.67 2.69
N LEU A 14 -20.24 2.35 1.61
CA LEU A 14 -20.72 3.74 1.68
C LEU A 14 -22.01 3.88 2.52
N PRO A 15 -23.07 3.03 2.34
CA PRO A 15 -24.23 3.07 3.21
C PRO A 15 -23.92 2.77 4.69
N LYS A 16 -23.04 1.78 4.96
CA LYS A 16 -22.62 1.45 6.33
C LYS A 16 -21.89 2.60 7.00
N LEU A 17 -20.97 3.26 6.30
CA LEU A 17 -20.25 4.43 6.82
C LEU A 17 -21.20 5.61 7.06
N GLN A 18 -22.21 5.78 6.21
CA GLN A 18 -23.21 6.83 6.36
C GLN A 18 -24.02 6.64 7.64
N GLU A 19 -24.45 5.43 7.92
CA GLU A 19 -25.18 5.06 9.14
C GLU A 19 -24.29 5.19 10.39
N GLU A 20 -23.07 4.64 10.37
CA GLU A 20 -22.16 4.66 11.51
C GLU A 20 -21.66 6.06 11.88
N LEU A 21 -21.41 6.91 10.89
CA LEU A 21 -20.89 8.29 11.11
C LEU A 21 -22.00 9.33 11.23
N GLY A 22 -23.27 8.97 10.97
CA GLY A 22 -24.40 9.87 11.04
C GLY A 22 -24.32 11.06 10.06
N ARG A 23 -23.62 10.87 8.92
CA ARG A 23 -23.42 11.93 7.91
C ARG A 23 -24.33 11.70 6.71
N GLU A 24 -25.23 12.64 6.44
CA GLU A 24 -26.13 12.57 5.27
C GLU A 24 -25.39 12.79 3.94
N ASN A 25 -24.37 13.66 3.95
CA ASN A 25 -23.62 13.98 2.74
C ASN A 25 -22.61 12.88 2.39
N ARG A 26 -22.86 12.14 1.32
CA ARG A 26 -21.98 11.08 0.80
C ARG A 26 -20.56 11.55 0.45
N LEU A 27 -20.40 12.81 0.05
CA LEU A 27 -19.09 13.37 -0.32
C LEU A 27 -18.20 13.65 0.89
N SER A 28 -18.77 13.75 2.10
CA SER A 28 -18.04 13.93 3.36
C SER A 28 -17.56 12.61 3.97
N LEU A 29 -17.95 11.48 3.39
CA LEU A 29 -17.60 10.16 3.91
C LEU A 29 -16.14 9.79 3.51
N PRO A 30 -15.46 9.00 4.35
CA PRO A 30 -14.13 8.50 4.06
C PRO A 30 -14.07 7.72 2.76
N ARG A 31 -13.11 8.04 1.90
CA ARG A 31 -12.85 7.32 0.64
C ARG A 31 -11.35 7.16 0.42
N LEU A 32 -10.98 6.21 -0.40
CA LEU A 32 -9.61 6.07 -0.86
C LEU A 32 -9.32 7.13 -1.94
N GLU A 33 -8.20 7.83 -1.80
CA GLU A 33 -7.76 8.83 -2.78
C GLU A 33 -6.67 8.32 -3.71
N LYS A 34 -5.66 7.67 -3.13
CA LYS A 34 -4.51 7.11 -3.86
C LYS A 34 -3.81 6.05 -3.03
N ILE A 35 -3.06 5.20 -3.71
CA ILE A 35 -2.06 4.31 -3.10
C ILE A 35 -0.70 4.69 -3.68
N VAL A 36 0.26 4.92 -2.80
CA VAL A 36 1.64 5.19 -3.17
C VAL A 36 2.50 4.01 -2.77
N ILE A 37 3.20 3.44 -3.74
CA ILE A 37 4.15 2.36 -3.48
C ILE A 37 5.55 2.91 -3.71
N ASN A 38 6.42 2.72 -2.75
CA ASN A 38 7.79 3.22 -2.79
C ASN A 38 8.78 2.10 -2.50
N MET A 39 9.84 2.03 -3.28
CA MET A 39 11.01 1.18 -3.07
C MET A 39 12.24 2.05 -2.87
N GLY A 40 12.84 2.01 -1.67
CA GLY A 40 14.11 2.65 -1.39
C GLY A 40 15.27 1.70 -1.67
N VAL A 41 16.17 2.07 -2.56
CA VAL A 41 17.30 1.22 -3.00
C VAL A 41 18.61 1.83 -2.53
N GLY A 42 18.98 1.61 -1.27
CA GLY A 42 20.24 2.12 -0.70
C GLY A 42 21.50 1.59 -1.40
N SER A 43 21.45 0.38 -1.93
CA SER A 43 22.53 -0.23 -2.71
C SER A 43 22.77 0.41 -4.08
N ALA A 44 21.90 1.29 -4.53
CA ALA A 44 22.05 2.05 -5.77
C ALA A 44 23.29 2.97 -5.78
N VAL A 45 23.78 3.32 -4.60
CA VAL A 45 25.04 4.07 -4.45
C VAL A 45 26.24 3.27 -4.99
N GLN A 46 26.21 1.95 -4.86
CA GLN A 46 27.25 1.05 -5.36
C GLN A 46 26.99 0.68 -6.84
N GLU A 47 25.75 0.33 -7.17
CA GLU A 47 25.38 -0.14 -8.50
C GLU A 47 24.02 0.45 -8.93
N LYS A 48 24.04 1.28 -9.98
CA LYS A 48 22.84 1.94 -10.52
C LYS A 48 21.78 0.96 -11.06
N LYS A 49 22.22 -0.22 -11.51
CA LYS A 49 21.36 -1.27 -12.05
C LYS A 49 20.27 -1.71 -11.05
N HIS A 50 20.57 -1.68 -9.75
CA HIS A 50 19.60 -2.02 -8.72
C HIS A 50 18.35 -1.12 -8.75
N VAL A 51 18.49 0.15 -9.14
CA VAL A 51 17.30 1.05 -9.29
C VAL A 51 16.48 0.69 -10.52
N GLU A 52 17.14 0.29 -11.60
CA GLU A 52 16.44 -0.14 -12.82
C GLU A 52 15.65 -1.41 -12.57
N GLU A 53 16.23 -2.38 -11.85
CA GLU A 53 15.55 -3.60 -11.42
C GLU A 53 14.34 -3.29 -10.51
N ALA A 54 14.51 -2.40 -9.52
CA ALA A 54 13.43 -1.96 -8.64
C ALA A 54 12.31 -1.24 -9.43
N GLN A 55 12.68 -0.39 -10.40
CA GLN A 55 11.72 0.27 -11.27
C GLN A 55 10.92 -0.72 -12.12
N GLN A 56 11.60 -1.72 -12.69
CA GLN A 56 10.95 -2.76 -13.49
C GLN A 56 9.99 -3.61 -12.63
N SER A 57 10.46 -4.07 -11.46
CA SER A 57 9.65 -4.82 -10.50
C SER A 57 8.40 -4.04 -10.09
N LEU A 58 8.58 -2.77 -9.73
CA LEU A 58 7.47 -1.91 -9.32
C LEU A 58 6.50 -1.61 -10.47
N THR A 59 7.01 -1.50 -11.70
CA THR A 59 6.20 -1.32 -12.91
C THR A 59 5.33 -2.55 -13.18
N MET A 60 5.87 -3.76 -13.03
CA MET A 60 5.12 -5.01 -13.19
C MET A 60 4.01 -5.13 -12.14
N LEU A 61 4.36 -4.85 -10.89
CA LEU A 61 3.45 -4.92 -9.75
C LEU A 61 2.29 -3.92 -9.84
N ALA A 62 2.60 -2.71 -10.28
CA ALA A 62 1.62 -1.62 -10.34
C ALA A 62 0.80 -1.59 -11.65
N GLY A 63 1.27 -2.26 -12.72
CA GLY A 63 0.69 -2.12 -14.06
C GLY A 63 0.85 -0.73 -14.67
N GLN A 64 1.67 0.12 -14.05
CA GLN A 64 1.96 1.49 -14.45
C GLN A 64 3.46 1.76 -14.31
N LYS A 65 4.09 2.46 -15.27
CA LYS A 65 5.52 2.78 -15.23
C LYS A 65 5.88 3.55 -13.95
N ALA A 66 6.78 2.98 -13.16
CA ALA A 66 7.31 3.60 -11.96
C ALA A 66 8.27 4.74 -12.28
N VAL A 67 8.30 5.76 -11.43
CA VAL A 67 9.20 6.91 -11.53
C VAL A 67 10.39 6.70 -10.65
N VAL A 68 11.59 6.88 -11.18
CA VAL A 68 12.84 6.86 -10.41
C VAL A 68 12.89 8.09 -9.49
N THR A 69 13.27 7.88 -8.24
CA THR A 69 13.44 8.95 -7.25
C THR A 69 14.91 9.29 -7.08
N LEU A 70 15.21 10.60 -7.13
CA LEU A 70 16.57 11.12 -7.03
C LEU A 70 16.84 11.66 -5.62
N ALA A 71 18.09 11.61 -5.20
CA ALA A 71 18.55 12.20 -3.96
C ALA A 71 18.42 13.73 -4.00
N ARG A 72 17.86 14.33 -2.94
CA ARG A 72 17.65 15.79 -2.84
C ARG A 72 18.84 16.52 -2.25
N LYS A 73 19.68 15.83 -1.49
CA LYS A 73 20.87 16.39 -0.80
C LYS A 73 22.04 15.43 -0.90
N SER A 74 23.24 15.99 -0.91
CA SER A 74 24.48 15.22 -0.82
C SER A 74 24.78 14.90 0.64
N ILE A 75 25.09 13.62 0.97
CA ILE A 75 25.44 13.16 2.33
C ILE A 75 26.69 12.32 2.24
N ALA A 76 27.81 12.84 2.72
CA ALA A 76 29.12 12.22 2.61
C ALA A 76 29.20 10.83 3.30
N ASN A 77 28.60 10.68 4.48
CA ASN A 77 28.58 9.42 5.24
C ASN A 77 27.94 8.26 4.46
N PHE A 78 26.96 8.55 3.61
CA PHE A 78 26.30 7.55 2.76
C PHE A 78 26.85 7.51 1.34
N ARG A 79 27.93 8.24 1.04
CA ARG A 79 28.52 8.39 -0.31
C ARG A 79 27.49 8.83 -1.35
N LEU A 80 26.49 9.62 -0.93
CA LEU A 80 25.37 10.05 -1.71
C LEU A 80 25.60 11.46 -2.24
N ARG A 81 25.39 11.66 -3.54
CA ARG A 81 25.39 12.98 -4.18
C ARG A 81 23.98 13.36 -4.61
N GLU A 82 23.69 14.65 -4.60
CA GLU A 82 22.46 15.19 -5.14
C GLU A 82 22.25 14.74 -6.60
N GLY A 83 21.02 14.40 -6.97
CA GLY A 83 20.68 13.91 -8.30
C GLY A 83 20.96 12.43 -8.53
N MET A 84 21.56 11.70 -7.59
CA MET A 84 21.74 10.25 -7.74
C MET A 84 20.39 9.50 -7.64
N PRO A 85 20.14 8.49 -8.51
CA PRO A 85 18.97 7.64 -8.40
C PRO A 85 19.09 6.74 -7.17
N ILE A 86 18.09 6.77 -6.27
CA ILE A 86 18.11 6.04 -4.99
C ILE A 86 16.86 5.21 -4.73
N GLY A 87 15.92 5.20 -5.64
CA GLY A 87 14.69 4.43 -5.48
C GLY A 87 13.72 4.59 -6.62
N ALA A 88 12.57 3.98 -6.48
CA ALA A 88 11.47 4.10 -7.41
C ALA A 88 10.15 4.24 -6.66
N LYS A 89 9.19 4.98 -7.24
CA LYS A 89 7.83 5.12 -6.69
C LYS A 89 6.79 5.06 -7.79
N VAL A 90 5.59 4.64 -7.40
CA VAL A 90 4.40 4.71 -8.26
C VAL A 90 3.22 5.20 -7.44
N THR A 91 2.31 5.94 -8.07
CA THR A 91 1.08 6.41 -7.45
C THR A 91 -0.10 5.89 -8.25
N LEU A 92 -0.92 5.09 -7.61
CA LEU A 92 -2.12 4.49 -8.18
C LEU A 92 -3.37 5.27 -7.76
N ARG A 93 -4.29 5.47 -8.69
CA ARG A 93 -5.55 6.18 -8.46
C ARG A 93 -6.70 5.46 -9.17
N LYS A 94 -7.93 5.80 -8.81
CA LYS A 94 -9.15 5.30 -9.45
C LYS A 94 -9.16 3.75 -9.54
N ALA A 95 -9.47 3.20 -10.70
CA ALA A 95 -9.60 1.76 -10.93
C ALA A 95 -8.34 0.98 -10.56
N GLN A 96 -7.17 1.42 -10.99
CA GLN A 96 -5.89 0.75 -10.70
C GLN A 96 -5.59 0.68 -9.19
N MET A 97 -5.99 1.71 -8.43
CA MET A 97 -5.86 1.71 -6.97
C MET A 97 -6.70 0.61 -6.32
N TYR A 98 -7.96 0.45 -6.72
CA TYR A 98 -8.83 -0.59 -6.18
C TYR A 98 -8.40 -2.00 -6.59
N GLU A 99 -7.96 -2.18 -7.82
CA GLU A 99 -7.42 -3.47 -8.29
C GLU A 99 -6.14 -3.87 -7.56
N PHE A 100 -5.25 -2.91 -7.33
CA PHE A 100 -4.03 -3.16 -6.55
C PHE A 100 -4.38 -3.51 -5.09
N LEU A 101 -5.29 -2.77 -4.46
CA LEU A 101 -5.72 -3.04 -3.09
C LEU A 101 -6.33 -4.44 -2.94
N ASP A 102 -7.14 -4.86 -3.90
CA ASP A 102 -7.74 -6.19 -3.93
C ASP A 102 -6.66 -7.29 -3.97
N ARG A 103 -5.70 -7.18 -4.90
CA ARG A 103 -4.57 -8.12 -5.00
C ARG A 103 -3.68 -8.09 -3.76
N PHE A 104 -3.45 -6.91 -3.20
CA PHE A 104 -2.67 -6.75 -1.99
C PHE A 104 -3.29 -7.51 -0.81
N MET A 105 -4.58 -7.34 -0.56
CA MET A 105 -5.27 -7.99 0.56
C MET A 105 -5.51 -9.48 0.34
N SER A 106 -5.91 -9.88 -0.86
CA SER A 106 -6.32 -11.26 -1.14
C SER A 106 -5.18 -12.19 -1.55
N LEU A 107 -4.11 -11.67 -2.16
CA LEU A 107 -3.01 -12.49 -2.68
C LEU A 107 -1.68 -12.23 -1.95
N ALA A 108 -1.30 -10.97 -1.75
CA ALA A 108 0.02 -10.65 -1.22
C ALA A 108 0.10 -10.85 0.30
N LEU A 109 -0.83 -10.32 1.08
CA LEU A 109 -0.81 -10.45 2.54
C LEU A 109 -0.79 -11.90 3.05
N PRO A 110 -1.61 -12.84 2.52
CA PRO A 110 -1.55 -14.25 2.95
C PRO A 110 -0.22 -14.96 2.63
N ARG A 111 0.56 -14.43 1.68
CA ARG A 111 1.87 -14.98 1.28
C ARG A 111 3.04 -14.42 2.09
N VAL A 112 2.80 -13.42 2.93
CA VAL A 112 3.83 -12.90 3.84
C VAL A 112 4.16 -13.97 4.88
N ARG A 113 5.46 -14.24 5.07
CA ARG A 113 5.92 -15.20 6.07
C ARG A 113 5.47 -14.75 7.47
N ASP A 114 4.94 -15.69 8.26
CA ASP A 114 4.48 -15.47 9.64
C ASP A 114 3.46 -14.33 9.79
N PHE A 115 2.59 -14.17 8.78
CA PHE A 115 1.58 -13.11 8.79
C PHE A 115 0.57 -13.30 9.93
N ARG A 116 0.48 -12.29 10.82
CA ARG A 116 -0.46 -12.24 11.96
C ARG A 116 -1.40 -11.04 11.90
N GLY A 117 -1.59 -10.49 10.70
CA GLY A 117 -2.32 -9.24 10.49
C GLY A 117 -1.41 -8.03 10.38
N VAL A 118 -1.96 -6.93 9.85
CA VAL A 118 -1.25 -5.66 9.72
C VAL A 118 -1.37 -4.81 10.99
N PRO A 119 -0.32 -4.09 11.42
CA PRO A 119 -0.33 -3.35 12.68
C PRO A 119 -1.33 -2.20 12.64
N THR A 120 -2.11 -2.02 13.71
CA THR A 120 -3.09 -0.95 13.85
C THR A 120 -2.45 0.43 14.13
N LYS A 121 -1.18 0.46 14.55
CA LYS A 121 -0.47 1.69 14.94
C LYS A 121 0.23 2.41 13.78
N SER A 122 0.06 1.94 12.54
CA SER A 122 0.75 2.49 11.36
C SER A 122 -0.05 3.58 10.63
N PHE A 123 -0.97 4.23 11.32
CA PHE A 123 -1.62 5.45 10.88
C PHE A 123 -0.75 6.67 11.21
N ASP A 124 -0.88 7.73 10.41
CA ASP A 124 -0.06 8.96 10.50
C ASP A 124 -0.67 10.09 11.33
N GLY A 125 -1.82 9.87 11.97
CA GLY A 125 -2.59 10.89 12.69
C GLY A 125 -3.52 11.71 11.78
N ARG A 126 -3.55 11.40 10.47
CA ARG A 126 -4.38 12.06 9.45
C ARG A 126 -5.14 11.08 8.58
N GLY A 127 -5.47 9.93 9.12
CA GLY A 127 -6.24 8.90 8.43
C GLY A 127 -5.51 8.14 7.32
N ASN A 128 -4.22 8.39 7.06
CA ASN A 128 -3.44 7.64 6.09
C ASN A 128 -2.78 6.44 6.76
N TYR A 129 -2.71 5.33 6.04
CA TYR A 129 -2.15 4.09 6.54
C TYR A 129 -0.93 3.66 5.75
N SER A 130 0.12 3.23 6.43
CA SER A 130 1.36 2.76 5.80
C SER A 130 1.73 1.35 6.27
N VAL A 131 2.14 0.51 5.32
CA VAL A 131 2.63 -0.85 5.58
C VAL A 131 3.92 -1.11 4.83
N GLY A 132 4.92 -1.64 5.53
CA GLY A 132 6.18 -2.09 4.96
C GLY A 132 6.14 -3.60 4.69
N LEU A 133 6.60 -4.00 3.52
CA LEU A 133 6.89 -5.39 3.19
C LEU A 133 8.40 -5.55 3.02
N THR A 134 8.95 -6.61 3.58
CA THR A 134 10.39 -6.91 3.50
C THR A 134 10.79 -7.43 2.13
N GLU A 135 9.86 -8.08 1.42
CA GLU A 135 10.12 -8.76 0.16
C GLU A 135 9.06 -8.43 -0.89
N GLN A 136 9.51 -8.15 -2.10
CA GLN A 136 8.64 -7.95 -3.27
C GLN A 136 8.04 -9.25 -3.80
N LEU A 137 8.64 -10.41 -3.46
CA LEU A 137 8.26 -11.73 -3.96
C LEU A 137 6.92 -12.25 -3.41
N VAL A 138 6.34 -11.56 -2.43
CA VAL A 138 4.98 -11.87 -1.95
C VAL A 138 3.93 -11.63 -3.04
N PHE A 139 4.25 -10.81 -4.03
CA PHE A 139 3.39 -10.58 -5.19
C PHE A 139 3.67 -11.62 -6.28
N PRO A 140 2.64 -12.37 -6.75
CA PRO A 140 2.82 -13.42 -7.76
C PRO A 140 3.26 -12.90 -9.14
N GLU A 141 3.06 -11.61 -9.41
CA GLU A 141 3.45 -10.97 -10.67
C GLU A 141 4.98 -10.80 -10.80
N VAL A 142 5.68 -10.81 -9.66
CA VAL A 142 7.14 -10.65 -9.63
C VAL A 142 7.80 -12.02 -9.73
N ASN A 143 8.42 -12.28 -10.89
CA ASN A 143 9.16 -13.53 -11.10
C ASN A 143 10.51 -13.47 -10.38
N PRO A 144 10.81 -14.39 -9.42
CA PRO A 144 12.07 -14.41 -8.69
C PRO A 144 13.30 -14.56 -9.58
N ASP A 145 13.18 -15.26 -10.72
CA ASP A 145 14.32 -15.50 -11.62
C ASP A 145 14.81 -14.23 -12.35
N LYS A 146 13.95 -13.21 -12.44
CA LYS A 146 14.28 -11.94 -13.10
C LYS A 146 14.96 -10.93 -12.20
N PHE A 147 14.86 -11.10 -10.89
CA PHE A 147 15.34 -10.15 -9.91
C PHE A 147 16.30 -10.84 -8.94
N LEU A 148 17.59 -10.52 -9.08
CA LEU A 148 18.67 -11.12 -8.29
C LEU A 148 18.58 -10.75 -6.80
N ARG A 149 17.90 -9.66 -6.48
CA ARG A 149 17.86 -9.13 -5.12
C ARG A 149 16.44 -9.00 -4.59
N GLN A 150 16.24 -9.48 -3.38
CA GLN A 150 15.04 -9.19 -2.60
C GLN A 150 15.06 -7.72 -2.18
N GLN A 151 13.99 -7.00 -2.50
CA GLN A 151 13.86 -5.57 -2.20
C GLN A 151 12.57 -5.34 -1.43
N GLY A 152 12.71 -4.65 -0.28
CA GLY A 152 11.57 -4.21 0.50
C GLY A 152 10.83 -3.05 -0.18
N LEU A 153 9.54 -2.94 0.12
CA LEU A 153 8.68 -1.86 -0.38
C LEU A 153 7.76 -1.33 0.71
N THR A 154 7.39 -0.08 0.60
CA THR A 154 6.41 0.57 1.46
C THR A 154 5.18 0.94 0.66
N ILE A 155 4.01 0.55 1.15
CA ILE A 155 2.71 0.86 0.57
C ILE A 155 2.03 1.87 1.50
N VAL A 156 1.68 3.03 0.96
CA VAL A 156 0.95 4.07 1.69
C VAL A 156 -0.43 4.21 1.07
N ILE A 157 -1.46 3.97 1.87
CA ILE A 157 -2.87 4.12 1.49
C ILE A 157 -3.33 5.47 2.01
N VAL A 158 -3.66 6.38 1.09
CA VAL A 158 -4.11 7.73 1.40
C VAL A 158 -5.62 7.78 1.31
N THR A 159 -6.24 8.26 2.38
CA THR A 159 -7.68 8.45 2.48
C THR A 159 -8.05 9.93 2.46
N SER A 160 -9.34 10.24 2.32
CA SER A 160 -9.85 11.61 2.35
C SER A 160 -10.20 12.12 3.75
N THR A 161 -10.07 11.28 4.77
CA THR A 161 -10.37 11.67 6.16
C THR A 161 -9.11 12.10 6.88
N ASP A 162 -9.28 13.03 7.83
CA ASP A 162 -8.20 13.48 8.74
C ASP A 162 -8.21 12.68 10.07
N SER A 163 -9.08 11.68 10.21
CA SER A 163 -9.21 10.86 11.41
C SER A 163 -8.71 9.43 11.18
N ASP A 164 -7.75 8.98 12.00
CA ASP A 164 -7.25 7.60 11.97
C ASP A 164 -8.33 6.57 12.28
N ALA A 165 -9.29 6.91 13.16
CA ALA A 165 -10.40 6.03 13.49
C ALA A 165 -11.32 5.78 12.27
N GLU A 166 -11.66 6.84 11.53
CA GLU A 166 -12.44 6.73 10.30
C GLU A 166 -11.66 6.01 9.20
N GLY A 167 -10.37 6.31 9.04
CA GLY A 167 -9.47 5.63 8.09
C GLY A 167 -9.36 4.15 8.38
N LYS A 168 -9.18 3.78 9.65
CA LYS A 168 -9.15 2.38 10.09
C LYS A 168 -10.47 1.68 9.79
N ARG A 169 -11.60 2.31 10.14
CA ARG A 169 -12.93 1.75 9.88
C ARG A 169 -13.18 1.51 8.40
N LEU A 170 -12.79 2.47 7.55
CA LEU A 170 -12.85 2.31 6.11
C LEU A 170 -12.07 1.07 5.62
N LEU A 171 -10.83 0.91 6.07
CA LEU A 171 -9.98 -0.23 5.67
C LEU A 171 -10.49 -1.57 6.23
N GLU A 172 -11.09 -1.59 7.43
CA GLU A 172 -11.76 -2.76 7.99
C GLU A 172 -12.94 -3.22 7.13
N LEU A 173 -13.75 -2.28 6.67
CA LEU A 173 -14.88 -2.56 5.80
C LEU A 173 -14.46 -3.07 4.42
N PHE A 174 -13.27 -2.69 3.93
CA PHE A 174 -12.65 -3.28 2.75
C PHE A 174 -12.13 -4.70 2.99
N GLY A 175 -12.01 -5.13 4.27
CA GLY A 175 -11.50 -6.45 4.64
C GLY A 175 -10.00 -6.48 4.95
N MET A 176 -9.37 -5.35 5.29
CA MET A 176 -7.98 -5.31 5.73
C MET A 176 -7.81 -6.11 7.03
N PRO A 177 -6.91 -7.11 7.08
CA PRO A 177 -6.70 -7.95 8.25
C PRO A 177 -5.80 -7.27 9.29
N PHE A 178 -6.36 -6.43 10.15
CA PHE A 178 -5.63 -5.79 11.25
C PHE A 178 -5.29 -6.77 12.37
N GLN A 179 -4.12 -6.58 13.03
CA GLN A 179 -3.77 -7.28 14.26
C GLN A 179 -4.72 -6.85 15.39
N GLY A 180 -5.20 -7.80 16.21
CA GLY A 180 -6.09 -7.51 17.33
C GLY A 180 -7.58 -7.52 17.00
N ARG A 181 -7.97 -8.07 15.85
CA ARG A 181 -9.34 -8.52 15.64
C ARG A 181 -9.52 -9.79 16.45
N ASP A 182 -9.93 -9.59 17.70
CA ASP A 182 -10.13 -10.66 18.67
C ASP A 182 -11.04 -11.76 18.14
N GLU A 183 -10.66 -12.99 18.46
CA GLU A 183 -11.42 -14.24 18.44
C GLU A 183 -12.68 -14.19 19.32
N LYS A 184 -13.37 -13.05 19.42
CA LYS A 184 -14.58 -12.89 20.24
C LYS A 184 -15.91 -13.05 19.51
N SER A 185 -15.93 -13.55 18.28
CA SER A 185 -17.18 -13.75 17.55
C SER A 185 -17.44 -15.18 17.04
N SER A 186 -16.70 -16.18 17.51
CA SER A 186 -16.99 -17.60 17.15
C SER A 186 -17.34 -18.48 18.33
N GLY A 187 -17.83 -17.92 19.42
CA GLY A 187 -18.21 -18.66 20.62
C GLY A 187 -19.57 -18.27 21.18
N ALA A 188 -20.64 -18.39 20.39
CA ALA A 188 -22.01 -18.41 20.89
C ALA A 188 -22.93 -19.05 19.85
N ALA A 189 -23.04 -20.34 19.91
CA ALA A 189 -24.19 -21.11 19.45
C ALA A 189 -24.29 -22.34 20.35
#